data_7bcfb3547409551282b632558f398779
#
_entry.id   7bcfb3547409551282b632558f398779
#
_cell.length_a   1.000
_cell.length_b   1.000
_cell.length_c   1.000
_cell.angle_alpha   90.00
_cell.angle_beta   90.00
_cell.angle_gamma   90.00
#
_symmetry.space_group_name_H-M   'P 1'
#
loop_
_entity.id
_entity.type
_entity.pdbx_description
1 polymer ?
#
loop_
_entity_poly.entity_id
_entity_poly.type
_entity_poly.pdbx_seq_one_letter_code
_entity_poly.pdbx_strand_id
1 'polypeptide(L)'
;MSLFPRAFAPISIALLCAAVPSGALAAPPVTGGTAFAEEAPAPPPMLEPGRWTGPEVPGTRARLLPDGTAAAPADAPEQVKQAIWAANSMQALPYSYGGGHNLKFDVADGADCSGTISFALHAGGLLKAPLDSGSFMRWGYEGKGAWITVFTNPGHAYTKIAGLRLDTSAAGMSSSRGFAASVFERGPRWRPMKRSPRGFVKRHPGYF
;
A
#
# COMPACT_ATOMS: atom_id res chain seq x y z
N MET A 1 -43.66 -55.26 46.63
CA MET A 1 -43.50 -55.26 45.17
C MET A 1 -41.99 -55.25 44.87
N SER A 2 -41.56 -56.36 44.36
CA SER A 2 -40.18 -56.83 44.31
C SER A 2 -39.53 -56.35 43.05
N LEU A 3 -38.34 -55.72 43.14
CA LEU A 3 -37.47 -55.35 42.02
C LEU A 3 -36.16 -56.13 42.14
N PHE A 4 -35.96 -57.06 41.23
CA PHE A 4 -34.72 -57.84 41.11
C PHE A 4 -33.68 -57.06 40.27
N PRO A 5 -32.40 -57.05 40.65
CA PRO A 5 -31.34 -56.52 39.82
C PRO A 5 -30.84 -57.63 38.89
N ARG A 6 -30.69 -57.27 37.63
CA ARG A 6 -30.02 -58.08 36.59
C ARG A 6 -28.51 -57.93 36.69
N ALA A 7 -27.82 -59.01 36.87
CA ALA A 7 -26.37 -59.12 36.80
C ALA A 7 -25.90 -59.13 35.36
N PHE A 8 -24.91 -58.26 35.04
CA PHE A 8 -24.14 -58.31 33.79
C PHE A 8 -22.82 -59.02 34.05
N ALA A 9 -22.54 -60.07 33.29
CA ALA A 9 -21.26 -60.76 33.27
C ALA A 9 -20.24 -59.99 32.42
N PRO A 10 -18.96 -59.97 32.81
CA PRO A 10 -17.92 -59.34 31.99
C PRO A 10 -17.44 -60.27 30.86
N ILE A 11 -17.45 -59.78 29.64
CA ILE A 11 -16.83 -60.43 28.49
C ILE A 11 -15.34 -60.05 28.48
N SER A 12 -14.47 -61.03 28.75
CA SER A 12 -13.03 -60.89 28.62
C SER A 12 -12.64 -61.01 27.13
N ILE A 13 -12.20 -59.92 26.55
CA ILE A 13 -11.61 -59.91 25.21
C ILE A 13 -10.08 -60.11 25.36
N ALA A 14 -9.60 -61.25 24.95
CA ALA A 14 -8.17 -61.53 24.87
C ALA A 14 -7.57 -60.74 23.73
N LEU A 15 -6.66 -59.81 24.04
CA LEU A 15 -5.89 -59.03 23.06
C LEU A 15 -4.68 -59.85 22.59
N LEU A 16 -4.74 -60.28 21.37
CA LEU A 16 -3.64 -60.99 20.70
C LEU A 16 -2.61 -59.96 20.20
N CYS A 17 -1.50 -59.79 20.91
CA CYS A 17 -0.40 -58.95 20.45
C CYS A 17 0.37 -59.63 19.33
N ALA A 18 0.14 -59.24 18.08
CA ALA A 18 1.00 -59.57 16.95
C ALA A 18 2.22 -58.64 16.94
N ALA A 19 3.38 -59.20 17.17
CA ALA A 19 4.65 -58.50 17.04
C ALA A 19 4.94 -58.21 15.54
N VAL A 20 4.94 -56.94 15.16
CA VAL A 20 5.36 -56.49 13.84
C VAL A 20 6.86 -56.20 13.90
N PRO A 21 7.69 -56.75 12.98
CA PRO A 21 9.12 -56.46 12.96
C PRO A 21 9.33 -54.99 12.52
N SER A 22 10.05 -54.23 13.34
CA SER A 22 10.48 -52.89 13.05
C SER A 22 11.51 -52.89 11.90
N GLY A 23 11.04 -52.76 10.68
CA GLY A 23 11.90 -52.39 9.55
C GLY A 23 12.32 -50.92 9.74
N ALA A 24 13.60 -50.70 9.98
CA ALA A 24 14.19 -49.36 9.95
C ALA A 24 14.11 -48.84 8.52
N LEU A 25 13.14 -48.00 8.23
CA LEU A 25 13.14 -47.15 7.03
C LEU A 25 14.25 -46.11 7.21
N ALA A 26 15.33 -46.30 6.45
CA ALA A 26 16.35 -45.27 6.32
C ALA A 26 15.68 -44.00 5.82
N ALA A 27 15.78 -42.91 6.59
CA ALA A 27 15.36 -41.60 6.16
C ALA A 27 16.11 -41.22 4.88
N PRO A 28 15.43 -40.65 3.86
CA PRO A 28 16.12 -40.15 2.68
C PRO A 28 17.11 -39.07 3.10
N PRO A 29 18.26 -38.95 2.41
CA PRO A 29 19.20 -37.88 2.72
C PRO A 29 18.47 -36.56 2.54
N VAL A 30 18.48 -35.70 3.59
CA VAL A 30 18.07 -34.31 3.52
C VAL A 30 19.10 -33.68 2.59
N THR A 31 18.78 -33.61 1.30
CA THR A 31 19.48 -32.68 0.41
C THR A 31 19.21 -31.30 0.96
N GLY A 32 20.25 -30.67 1.50
CA GLY A 32 20.19 -29.33 2.00
C GLY A 32 19.60 -28.45 0.91
N GLY A 33 18.33 -28.07 1.09
CA GLY A 33 17.76 -26.99 0.33
C GLY A 33 18.62 -25.78 0.65
N THR A 34 19.35 -25.28 -0.32
CA THR A 34 19.87 -23.93 -0.28
C THR A 34 18.65 -23.09 -0.02
N ALA A 35 18.57 -22.51 1.18
CA ALA A 35 17.63 -21.43 1.44
C ALA A 35 17.90 -20.42 0.33
N PHE A 36 16.94 -20.29 -0.60
CA PHE A 36 16.96 -19.17 -1.52
C PHE A 36 16.93 -17.95 -0.60
N ALA A 37 18.09 -17.31 -0.44
CA ALA A 37 18.11 -15.96 0.10
C ALA A 37 17.16 -15.21 -0.83
N GLU A 38 16.02 -14.75 -0.29
CA GLU A 38 15.11 -13.90 -1.00
C GLU A 38 15.93 -12.70 -1.44
N GLU A 39 16.31 -12.71 -2.71
CA GLU A 39 17.15 -11.66 -3.30
C GLU A 39 16.38 -10.37 -3.09
N ALA A 40 16.99 -9.43 -2.36
CA ALA A 40 16.40 -8.14 -2.13
C ALA A 40 15.94 -7.59 -3.50
N PRO A 41 14.69 -7.13 -3.63
CA PRO A 41 14.19 -6.69 -4.92
C PRO A 41 15.16 -5.69 -5.54
N ALA A 42 15.49 -5.93 -6.80
CA ALA A 42 16.37 -5.03 -7.54
C ALA A 42 15.92 -3.58 -7.37
N PRO A 43 16.84 -2.62 -7.22
CA PRO A 43 16.46 -1.21 -7.12
C PRO A 43 15.59 -0.85 -8.32
N PRO A 44 14.57 0.01 -8.12
CA PRO A 44 13.70 0.42 -9.21
C PRO A 44 14.55 0.98 -10.36
N PRO A 45 14.15 0.72 -11.62
CA PRO A 45 14.91 1.20 -12.77
C PRO A 45 15.11 2.71 -12.65
N MET A 46 16.34 3.13 -12.90
CA MET A 46 16.66 4.56 -12.98
C MET A 46 15.72 5.21 -13.99
N LEU A 47 14.98 6.23 -13.55
CA LEU A 47 14.15 7.00 -14.46
C LEU A 47 15.04 7.72 -15.47
N GLU A 48 14.58 7.81 -16.70
CA GLU A 48 15.17 8.73 -17.66
C GLU A 48 15.15 10.15 -17.07
N PRO A 49 16.31 10.82 -16.96
CA PRO A 49 16.38 12.14 -16.36
C PRO A 49 15.47 13.12 -17.11
N GLY A 50 14.59 13.84 -16.39
CA GLY A 50 14.00 15.06 -16.89
C GLY A 50 12.57 15.02 -17.40
N ARG A 51 11.77 13.99 -17.12
CA ARG A 51 10.35 14.00 -17.53
C ARG A 51 9.52 15.05 -16.76
N TRP A 52 9.73 15.15 -15.45
CA TRP A 52 9.06 16.11 -14.58
C TRP A 52 10.08 17.02 -13.93
N THR A 53 9.80 18.30 -13.90
CA THR A 53 10.62 19.30 -13.23
C THR A 53 9.76 20.20 -12.37
N GLY A 54 10.36 20.79 -11.36
CA GLY A 54 9.61 21.67 -10.46
C GLY A 54 10.49 22.29 -9.37
N PRO A 55 9.89 23.05 -8.46
CA PRO A 55 10.61 23.74 -7.41
C PRO A 55 11.23 22.76 -6.42
N GLU A 56 12.38 23.14 -5.87
CA GLU A 56 13.06 22.44 -4.78
C GLU A 56 13.18 23.31 -3.52
N VAL A 57 13.35 22.66 -2.39
CA VAL A 57 13.66 23.29 -1.11
C VAL A 57 14.77 22.51 -0.42
N PRO A 58 15.64 23.16 0.36
CA PRO A 58 16.68 22.47 1.12
C PRO A 58 16.13 21.44 2.10
N GLY A 59 16.89 20.37 2.35
CA GLY A 59 16.62 19.35 3.34
C GLY A 59 15.78 18.19 2.84
N THR A 60 15.16 17.46 3.77
CA THR A 60 14.50 16.17 3.54
C THR A 60 12.97 16.23 3.51
N ARG A 61 12.35 17.40 3.64
CA ARG A 61 10.90 17.58 3.69
C ARG A 61 10.39 18.45 2.57
N ALA A 62 9.37 17.96 1.87
CA ALA A 62 8.65 18.76 0.88
C ALA A 62 7.89 19.91 1.55
N ARG A 63 7.71 21.01 0.81
CA ARG A 63 6.97 22.18 1.26
C ARG A 63 5.82 22.49 0.32
N LEU A 64 4.63 22.70 0.90
CA LEU A 64 3.48 23.21 0.16
C LEU A 64 3.73 24.67 -0.19
N LEU A 65 3.51 25.03 -1.44
CA LEU A 65 3.64 26.39 -1.96
C LEU A 65 2.28 27.11 -1.97
N PRO A 66 2.27 28.47 -2.08
CA PRO A 66 1.04 29.24 -2.06
C PRO A 66 0.08 28.93 -3.22
N ASP A 67 0.59 28.47 -4.36
CA ASP A 67 -0.20 28.05 -5.53
C ASP A 67 -0.81 26.66 -5.39
N GLY A 68 -0.61 25.98 -4.25
CA GLY A 68 -1.11 24.63 -4.00
C GLY A 68 -0.21 23.50 -4.52
N THR A 69 0.89 23.82 -5.20
CA THR A 69 1.90 22.83 -5.59
C THR A 69 2.86 22.53 -4.45
N ALA A 70 3.73 21.54 -4.63
CA ALA A 70 4.73 21.16 -3.65
C ALA A 70 6.14 21.36 -4.22
N ALA A 71 7.03 21.97 -3.44
CA ALA A 71 8.46 21.95 -3.69
C ALA A 71 9.05 20.64 -3.14
N ALA A 72 9.83 19.94 -3.97
CA ALA A 72 10.50 18.71 -3.58
C ALA A 72 11.71 19.01 -2.69
N PRO A 73 12.09 18.12 -1.75
CA PRO A 73 13.31 18.30 -0.97
C PRO A 73 14.53 18.04 -1.86
N ALA A 74 15.53 18.90 -1.75
CA ALA A 74 16.78 18.75 -2.50
C ALA A 74 17.51 17.43 -2.21
N ASP A 75 17.42 16.95 -0.94
CA ASP A 75 18.07 15.71 -0.51
C ASP A 75 17.26 14.44 -0.85
N ALA A 76 16.09 14.57 -1.48
CA ALA A 76 15.28 13.42 -1.84
C ALA A 76 15.85 12.67 -3.06
N PRO A 77 15.73 11.33 -3.10
CA PRO A 77 15.99 10.57 -4.32
C PRO A 77 15.18 11.10 -5.51
N GLU A 78 15.73 10.96 -6.70
CA GLU A 78 15.10 11.48 -7.92
C GLU A 78 13.68 10.95 -8.11
N GLN A 79 13.45 9.66 -7.83
CA GLN A 79 12.13 9.02 -7.90
C GLN A 79 11.08 9.72 -7.02
N VAL A 80 11.49 10.21 -5.86
CA VAL A 80 10.62 10.95 -4.94
C VAL A 80 10.31 12.33 -5.48
N LYS A 81 11.31 13.02 -6.04
CA LYS A 81 11.13 14.33 -6.69
C LYS A 81 10.19 14.21 -7.88
N GLN A 82 10.40 13.23 -8.75
CA GLN A 82 9.53 12.96 -9.90
C GLN A 82 8.07 12.69 -9.48
N ALA A 83 7.87 11.91 -8.42
CA ALA A 83 6.52 11.66 -7.89
C ALA A 83 5.84 12.96 -7.38
N ILE A 84 6.61 13.86 -6.75
CA ILE A 84 6.10 15.15 -6.26
C ILE A 84 5.75 16.07 -7.45
N TRP A 85 6.64 16.22 -8.41
CA TRP A 85 6.43 17.13 -9.54
C TRP A 85 5.30 16.63 -10.46
N ALA A 86 5.20 15.33 -10.70
CA ALA A 86 4.06 14.75 -11.40
C ALA A 86 2.75 15.01 -10.65
N ALA A 87 2.74 14.84 -9.34
CA ALA A 87 1.54 15.13 -8.54
C ALA A 87 1.14 16.61 -8.59
N ASN A 88 2.08 17.53 -8.81
CA ASN A 88 1.77 18.95 -9.00
C ASN A 88 0.90 19.19 -10.23
N SER A 89 1.06 18.43 -11.31
CA SER A 89 0.25 18.57 -12.52
C SER A 89 -1.23 18.22 -12.32
N MET A 90 -1.54 17.47 -11.24
CA MET A 90 -2.91 17.08 -10.93
C MET A 90 -3.66 18.05 -10.02
N GLN A 91 -3.03 19.12 -9.52
CA GLN A 91 -3.61 19.94 -8.44
C GLN A 91 -4.90 20.68 -8.82
N ALA A 92 -5.17 20.90 -10.10
CA ALA A 92 -6.40 21.52 -10.59
C ALA A 92 -7.46 20.50 -11.04
N LEU A 93 -7.13 19.21 -11.11
CA LEU A 93 -8.02 18.20 -11.64
C LEU A 93 -9.19 17.89 -10.70
N PRO A 94 -10.37 17.55 -11.24
CA PRO A 94 -11.50 17.10 -10.45
C PRO A 94 -11.30 15.67 -9.93
N TYR A 95 -12.12 15.26 -8.97
CA TYR A 95 -12.28 13.86 -8.63
C TYR A 95 -13.10 13.16 -9.73
N SER A 96 -12.54 12.12 -10.32
CA SER A 96 -13.20 11.24 -11.28
C SER A 96 -13.10 9.79 -10.82
N TYR A 97 -14.23 9.15 -10.52
CA TYR A 97 -14.23 7.74 -10.06
C TYR A 97 -13.70 6.84 -11.19
N GLY A 98 -12.70 6.00 -10.87
CA GLY A 98 -12.00 5.17 -11.85
C GLY A 98 -10.96 5.93 -12.70
N GLY A 99 -10.81 7.24 -12.52
CA GLY A 99 -9.80 8.04 -13.21
C GLY A 99 -8.38 7.68 -12.78
N GLY A 100 -7.45 7.63 -13.73
CA GLY A 100 -6.05 7.27 -13.51
C GLY A 100 -5.77 5.77 -13.45
N HIS A 101 -6.73 4.91 -13.83
CA HIS A 101 -6.60 3.45 -13.80
C HIS A 101 -6.34 2.80 -15.16
N ASN A 102 -6.17 3.56 -16.23
CA ASN A 102 -5.74 2.99 -17.51
C ASN A 102 -4.22 2.77 -17.54
N LEU A 103 -3.73 1.87 -18.37
CA LEU A 103 -2.31 1.51 -18.46
C LEU A 103 -1.39 2.66 -18.93
N LYS A 104 -1.96 3.75 -19.44
CA LYS A 104 -1.21 4.96 -19.80
C LYS A 104 -1.10 5.93 -18.62
N PHE A 105 -1.73 5.61 -17.49
CA PHE A 105 -1.84 6.49 -16.33
C PHE A 105 -2.40 7.87 -16.69
N ASP A 106 -3.34 7.91 -17.62
CA ASP A 106 -3.98 9.14 -18.05
C ASP A 106 -4.93 9.67 -16.98
N VAL A 107 -4.76 10.92 -16.64
CA VAL A 107 -5.51 11.65 -15.61
C VAL A 107 -6.15 12.93 -16.16
N ALA A 108 -6.19 13.12 -17.48
CA ALA A 108 -6.68 14.35 -18.10
C ALA A 108 -8.10 14.73 -17.65
N ASP A 109 -8.98 13.74 -17.49
CA ASP A 109 -10.37 13.93 -17.04
C ASP A 109 -10.54 13.86 -15.51
N GLY A 110 -9.43 13.87 -14.78
CA GLY A 110 -9.42 13.74 -13.34
C GLY A 110 -8.95 12.36 -12.85
N ALA A 111 -8.83 12.22 -11.53
CA ALA A 111 -8.39 10.99 -10.90
C ALA A 111 -9.15 10.70 -9.61
N ASP A 112 -9.31 9.42 -9.30
CA ASP A 112 -9.76 8.99 -7.97
C ASP A 112 -8.60 8.88 -6.98
N CYS A 113 -8.89 8.40 -5.78
CA CYS A 113 -7.92 8.33 -4.69
C CYS A 113 -6.69 7.44 -5.05
N SER A 114 -6.92 6.27 -5.59
CA SER A 114 -5.87 5.31 -5.94
C SER A 114 -5.23 5.62 -7.30
N GLY A 115 -5.98 6.15 -8.25
CA GLY A 115 -5.45 6.66 -9.51
C GLY A 115 -4.47 7.81 -9.33
N THR A 116 -4.78 8.74 -8.40
CA THR A 116 -3.86 9.82 -8.00
C THR A 116 -2.52 9.28 -7.50
N ILE A 117 -2.56 8.27 -6.64
CA ILE A 117 -1.35 7.64 -6.10
C ILE A 117 -0.61 6.90 -7.20
N SER A 118 -1.34 6.13 -8.02
CA SER A 118 -0.78 5.35 -9.11
C SER A 118 -0.02 6.24 -10.10
N PHE A 119 -0.60 7.37 -10.49
CA PHE A 119 0.05 8.33 -11.36
C PHE A 119 1.36 8.88 -10.76
N ALA A 120 1.31 9.33 -9.51
CA ALA A 120 2.49 9.89 -8.85
C ALA A 120 3.62 8.83 -8.70
N LEU A 121 3.28 7.62 -8.26
CA LEU A 121 4.26 6.54 -8.11
C LEU A 121 4.81 6.06 -9.45
N HIS A 122 3.98 6.01 -10.49
CA HIS A 122 4.44 5.66 -11.84
C HIS A 122 5.44 6.68 -12.37
N ALA A 123 5.16 7.96 -12.21
CA ALA A 123 6.08 9.04 -12.61
C ALA A 123 7.43 8.95 -11.89
N GLY A 124 7.43 8.46 -10.64
CA GLY A 124 8.65 8.12 -9.90
C GLY A 124 9.29 6.78 -10.28
N GLY A 125 8.75 6.05 -11.27
CA GLY A 125 9.25 4.71 -11.64
C GLY A 125 8.99 3.63 -10.58
N LEU A 126 8.13 3.91 -9.60
CA LEU A 126 7.88 3.07 -8.43
C LEU A 126 6.67 2.14 -8.61
N LEU A 127 5.91 2.32 -9.68
CA LEU A 127 4.71 1.53 -10.00
C LEU A 127 4.62 1.26 -11.51
N LYS A 128 4.44 0.00 -11.89
CA LYS A 128 4.38 -0.41 -13.30
C LYS A 128 2.97 -0.42 -13.89
N ALA A 129 1.96 -0.65 -13.06
CA ALA A 129 0.56 -0.69 -13.45
C ALA A 129 -0.29 -0.01 -12.37
N PRO A 130 -1.41 0.67 -12.73
CA PRO A 130 -2.26 1.33 -11.76
C PRO A 130 -2.93 0.30 -10.83
N LEU A 131 -3.10 0.66 -9.57
CA LEU A 131 -3.71 -0.16 -8.54
C LEU A 131 -4.92 0.55 -7.93
N ASP A 132 -5.97 -0.20 -7.64
CA ASP A 132 -7.06 0.25 -6.78
C ASP A 132 -6.65 0.26 -5.29
N SER A 133 -7.49 0.86 -4.43
CA SER A 133 -7.19 0.97 -3.00
C SER A 133 -7.06 -0.40 -2.31
N GLY A 134 -7.82 -1.41 -2.72
CA GLY A 134 -7.72 -2.77 -2.20
C GLY A 134 -6.41 -3.46 -2.58
N SER A 135 -5.97 -3.28 -3.82
CA SER A 135 -4.70 -3.82 -4.33
C SER A 135 -3.49 -3.16 -3.67
N PHE A 136 -3.56 -1.86 -3.38
CA PHE A 136 -2.53 -1.18 -2.60
C PHE A 136 -2.34 -1.79 -1.20
N MET A 137 -3.34 -2.45 -0.63
CA MET A 137 -3.20 -3.11 0.68
C MET A 137 -2.17 -4.25 0.69
N ARG A 138 -1.80 -4.78 -0.46
CA ARG A 138 -0.81 -5.86 -0.64
C ARG A 138 0.41 -5.42 -1.45
N TRP A 139 0.47 -4.17 -1.85
CA TRP A 139 1.57 -3.63 -2.64
C TRP A 139 2.78 -3.28 -1.76
N GLY A 140 3.98 -3.42 -2.31
CA GLY A 140 5.22 -3.02 -1.66
C GLY A 140 5.45 -3.68 -0.31
N TYR A 141 6.11 -2.97 0.58
CA TYR A 141 6.46 -3.43 1.91
C TYR A 141 5.52 -2.88 2.98
N GLU A 142 5.41 -3.61 4.08
CA GLU A 142 4.59 -3.22 5.22
C GLU A 142 5.22 -2.08 6.03
N GLY A 143 4.39 -1.18 6.52
CA GLY A 143 4.84 -0.11 7.41
C GLY A 143 4.98 1.24 6.73
N LYS A 144 5.80 2.09 7.36
CA LYS A 144 6.10 3.44 6.85
C LYS A 144 7.41 3.41 6.07
N GLY A 145 7.41 3.99 4.90
CA GLY A 145 8.63 4.27 4.16
C GLY A 145 9.36 5.51 4.69
N ALA A 146 10.62 5.64 4.33
CA ALA A 146 11.41 6.80 4.66
C ALA A 146 10.92 8.08 3.96
N TRP A 147 10.54 7.94 2.69
CA TRP A 147 10.10 9.05 1.83
C TRP A 147 8.63 8.96 1.46
N ILE A 148 8.13 7.76 1.15
CA ILE A 148 6.79 7.53 0.63
C ILE A 148 6.06 6.52 1.53
N THR A 149 4.84 6.86 1.93
CA THR A 149 3.94 5.92 2.61
C THR A 149 2.55 6.03 2.02
N VAL A 150 2.05 4.94 1.46
CA VAL A 150 0.66 4.80 1.03
C VAL A 150 -0.15 4.31 2.23
N PHE A 151 -1.22 5.01 2.52
CA PHE A 151 -2.23 4.64 3.52
C PHE A 151 -3.48 4.20 2.76
N THR A 152 -3.91 2.97 2.96
CA THR A 152 -4.98 2.39 2.17
C THR A 152 -5.90 1.49 2.99
N ASN A 153 -7.16 1.44 2.58
CA ASN A 153 -8.18 0.50 3.02
C ASN A 153 -9.10 0.18 1.84
N PRO A 154 -10.10 -0.72 1.97
CA PRO A 154 -10.94 -1.10 0.82
C PRO A 154 -11.69 0.06 0.15
N GLY A 155 -11.94 1.15 0.87
CA GLY A 155 -12.76 2.26 0.35
C GLY A 155 -11.99 3.54 0.01
N HIS A 156 -10.71 3.64 0.38
CA HIS A 156 -9.94 4.85 0.15
C HIS A 156 -8.43 4.63 0.26
N ALA A 157 -7.68 5.46 -0.47
CA ALA A 157 -6.24 5.53 -0.34
C ALA A 157 -5.76 6.99 -0.36
N TYR A 158 -4.67 7.27 0.35
CA TYR A 158 -3.91 8.52 0.25
C TYR A 158 -2.42 8.23 0.49
N THR A 159 -1.56 9.14 0.08
CA THR A 159 -0.12 8.96 0.30
C THR A 159 0.51 10.15 1.03
N LYS A 160 1.61 9.89 1.72
CA LYS A 160 2.54 10.92 2.17
C LYS A 160 3.84 10.76 1.41
N ILE A 161 4.29 11.85 0.78
CA ILE A 161 5.55 11.91 0.05
C ILE A 161 6.40 13.02 0.69
N ALA A 162 7.57 12.67 1.16
CA ALA A 162 8.48 13.60 1.86
C ALA A 162 7.79 14.47 2.93
N GLY A 163 6.81 13.89 3.62
CA GLY A 163 6.07 14.54 4.72
C GLY A 163 4.80 15.27 4.33
N LEU A 164 4.53 15.57 3.05
CA LEU A 164 3.27 16.14 2.59
C LEU A 164 2.26 15.02 2.26
N ARG A 165 0.98 15.30 2.51
CA ARG A 165 -0.12 14.41 2.17
C ARG A 165 -0.69 14.76 0.80
N LEU A 166 -0.73 13.79 -0.11
CA LEU A 166 -1.48 13.82 -1.37
C LEU A 166 -2.77 13.00 -1.17
N ASP A 167 -3.91 13.63 -1.38
CA ASP A 167 -5.21 13.03 -1.04
C ASP A 167 -6.32 13.69 -1.88
N THR A 168 -7.28 12.92 -2.33
CA THR A 168 -8.47 13.40 -3.06
C THR A 168 -9.63 13.74 -2.13
N SER A 169 -9.59 13.36 -0.86
CA SER A 169 -10.65 13.72 0.07
C SER A 169 -10.59 15.20 0.41
N ALA A 170 -11.75 15.83 0.58
CA ALA A 170 -11.83 17.20 1.05
C ALA A 170 -11.06 17.36 2.37
N ALA A 171 -10.09 18.28 2.41
CA ALA A 171 -9.35 18.54 3.61
C ALA A 171 -10.23 19.34 4.56
N GLY A 172 -10.63 18.71 5.66
CA GLY A 172 -11.14 19.42 6.83
C GLY A 172 -12.25 20.43 6.50
N MET A 173 -13.20 20.03 5.67
CA MET A 173 -14.46 20.76 5.66
C MET A 173 -15.07 20.59 7.04
N SER A 174 -14.79 21.54 7.87
CA SER A 174 -15.62 21.80 9.02
C SER A 174 -17.05 21.81 8.51
N SER A 175 -17.86 20.91 9.02
CA SER A 175 -19.31 20.86 8.78
C SER A 175 -20.04 22.17 9.06
N SER A 176 -19.33 23.20 9.50
CA SER A 176 -19.83 24.54 9.81
C SER A 176 -20.20 25.39 8.60
N ARG A 177 -19.91 24.95 7.37
CA ARG A 177 -20.27 25.76 6.17
C ARG A 177 -21.34 25.15 5.25
N GLY A 178 -21.94 24.02 5.59
CA GLY A 178 -23.15 23.52 4.92
C GLY A 178 -23.08 23.26 3.41
N PHE A 179 -21.92 23.47 2.77
CA PHE A 179 -21.74 23.21 1.35
C PHE A 179 -21.13 21.83 1.16
N ALA A 180 -21.81 20.99 0.36
CA ALA A 180 -21.15 19.83 -0.20
C ALA A 180 -19.87 20.29 -0.89
N ALA A 181 -18.71 19.71 -0.53
CA ALA A 181 -17.48 20.00 -1.21
C ALA A 181 -17.71 19.90 -2.72
N SER A 182 -17.43 20.96 -3.46
CA SER A 182 -17.56 20.95 -4.90
C SER A 182 -16.68 19.84 -5.49
N VAL A 183 -17.00 19.37 -6.69
CA VAL A 183 -16.18 18.38 -7.39
C VAL A 183 -14.70 18.84 -7.46
N PHE A 184 -14.46 20.14 -7.53
CA PHE A 184 -13.12 20.74 -7.52
C PHE A 184 -12.44 20.74 -6.15
N GLU A 185 -13.19 20.67 -5.05
CA GLU A 185 -12.61 20.51 -3.72
C GLU A 185 -12.26 19.05 -3.43
N ARG A 186 -12.93 18.12 -4.10
CA ARG A 186 -12.57 16.71 -4.17
C ARG A 186 -11.72 16.51 -5.40
N GLY A 187 -10.56 16.09 -5.30
CA GLY A 187 -9.64 15.82 -6.39
C GLY A 187 -8.22 15.76 -5.87
N PRO A 188 -7.27 15.38 -6.72
CA PRO A 188 -5.88 15.32 -6.33
C PRO A 188 -5.39 16.66 -5.78
N ARG A 189 -4.99 16.68 -4.52
CA ARG A 189 -4.46 17.90 -3.86
C ARG A 189 -3.40 17.55 -2.83
N TRP A 190 -2.41 18.38 -2.74
CA TRP A 190 -1.57 18.46 -1.57
C TRP A 190 -2.37 19.05 -0.41
N ARG A 191 -2.39 18.36 0.71
CA ARG A 191 -3.20 18.72 1.86
C ARG A 191 -2.31 19.08 3.06
N PRO A 192 -2.39 20.31 3.60
CA PRO A 192 -1.57 20.72 4.72
C PRO A 192 -2.01 20.05 6.04
N MET A 193 -3.29 19.69 6.14
CA MET A 193 -3.83 19.11 7.37
C MET A 193 -3.47 17.64 7.52
N LYS A 194 -3.12 17.26 8.76
CA LYS A 194 -2.88 15.86 9.12
C LYS A 194 -4.19 15.07 9.03
N ARG A 195 -4.09 13.81 8.59
CA ARG A 195 -5.18 12.84 8.61
C ARG A 195 -4.85 11.73 9.58
N SER A 196 -5.84 11.27 10.36
CA SER A 196 -5.69 10.10 11.20
C SER A 196 -5.43 8.86 10.32
N PRO A 197 -4.41 8.06 10.63
CA PRO A 197 -4.15 6.81 9.92
C PRO A 197 -5.02 5.64 10.42
N ARG A 198 -5.94 5.88 11.35
CA ARG A 198 -6.81 4.84 11.91
C ARG A 198 -7.65 4.20 10.79
N GLY A 199 -7.67 2.87 10.73
CA GLY A 199 -8.40 2.13 9.71
C GLY A 199 -7.71 2.07 8.36
N PHE A 200 -6.41 2.41 8.28
CA PHE A 200 -5.59 2.27 7.10
C PHE A 200 -4.39 1.36 7.37
N VAL A 201 -4.14 0.42 6.49
CA VAL A 201 -2.84 -0.24 6.41
C VAL A 201 -1.84 0.71 5.77
N LYS A 202 -0.56 0.50 6.03
CA LYS A 202 0.53 1.33 5.52
C LYS A 202 1.41 0.48 4.62
N ARG A 203 1.73 1.01 3.45
CA ARG A 203 2.59 0.37 2.47
C ARG A 203 3.60 1.38 1.92
N HIS A 204 4.74 0.89 1.51
CA HIS A 204 5.77 1.73 0.90
C HIS A 204 6.52 0.98 -0.20
N PRO A 205 7.07 1.66 -1.20
CA PRO A 205 7.98 1.06 -2.16
C PRO A 205 9.30 0.67 -1.47
N GLY A 206 10.00 -0.30 -1.99
CA GLY A 206 11.33 -0.65 -1.49
C GLY A 206 12.26 0.56 -1.54
N TYR A 207 13.13 0.70 -0.55
CA TYR A 207 14.15 1.77 -0.40
C TYR A 207 13.62 3.21 -0.20
N PHE A 208 12.30 3.43 -0.09
CA PHE A 208 11.72 4.78 0.01
C PHE A 208 10.82 5.02 1.20
#